data_89bf49807ecf2434f70b4dbe256e4c16
#
_entry.id   89bf49807ecf2434f70b4dbe256e4c16
#
_cell.length_a   1.000
_cell.length_b   1.000
_cell.length_c   1.000
_cell.angle_alpha   90.00
_cell.angle_beta   90.00
_cell.angle_gamma   90.00
#
_symmetry.space_group_name_H-M   'P 1'
#
loop_
_entity.id
_entity.type
_entity.pdbx_description
1 polymer ?
#
loop_
_entity_poly.entity_id
_entity_poly.type
_entity_poly.pdbx_seq_one_letter_code
_entity_poly.pdbx_strand_id
1 'polypeptide(L)'
;MRLGFLSVLFGDRPLKDVLKLIKPLGLQAIELGCGNYPPDVHCKVNELLESKPKRDELKAMIKGEGMIISALSCHGNCLHPDEAFAKKNQQVQTNTVLLAEQLGVKVVCDFSGCPGADDESTKPNWVTCAWPPDYLEILEWQWEKKVIPYWTNQAKFAKDHGVNIA
;
A
#
# COMPACT_ATOMS: atom_id res chain seq x y z
N MET A 1 -13.31 18.90 -2.86
CA MET A 1 -12.93 17.55 -3.32
C MET A 1 -11.85 17.70 -4.39
N ARG A 2 -10.80 16.88 -4.37
CA ARG A 2 -9.76 16.87 -5.40
C ARG A 2 -9.91 15.59 -6.22
N LEU A 3 -9.70 15.69 -7.53
CA LEU A 3 -9.64 14.54 -8.42
C LEU A 3 -8.18 14.09 -8.55
N GLY A 4 -7.94 12.80 -8.43
CA GLY A 4 -6.61 12.19 -8.49
C GLY A 4 -6.56 10.94 -9.33
N PHE A 5 -5.38 10.36 -9.46
CA PHE A 5 -5.15 9.10 -10.15
C PHE A 5 -4.07 8.26 -9.44
N LEU A 6 -4.09 6.97 -9.69
CA LEU A 6 -3.07 6.03 -9.23
C LEU A 6 -1.97 5.89 -10.28
N SER A 7 -0.73 6.16 -9.89
CA SER A 7 0.42 6.27 -10.81
C SER A 7 0.80 4.97 -11.53
N VAL A 8 0.41 3.83 -10.99
CA VAL A 8 0.72 2.50 -11.55
C VAL A 8 0.18 2.29 -12.96
N LEU A 9 -0.84 3.05 -13.36
CA LEU A 9 -1.41 3.01 -14.73
C LEU A 9 -0.41 3.47 -15.80
N PHE A 10 0.67 4.14 -15.40
CA PHE A 10 1.68 4.72 -16.27
C PHE A 10 3.10 4.23 -15.94
N GLY A 11 3.22 2.98 -15.48
CA GLY A 11 4.51 2.41 -15.07
C GLY A 11 5.55 2.27 -16.20
N ASP A 12 5.14 2.46 -17.44
CA ASP A 12 5.99 2.49 -18.63
C ASP A 12 6.67 3.85 -18.90
N ARG A 13 6.36 4.89 -18.12
CA ARG A 13 6.81 6.27 -18.34
C ARG A 13 7.47 6.85 -17.09
N PRO A 14 8.45 7.78 -17.25
CA PRO A 14 8.97 8.55 -16.12
C PRO A 14 7.87 9.41 -15.47
N LEU A 15 7.90 9.55 -14.15
CA LEU A 15 6.91 10.33 -13.39
C LEU A 15 6.74 11.76 -13.92
N LYS A 16 7.84 12.42 -14.28
CA LYS A 16 7.81 13.78 -14.84
C LYS A 16 6.94 13.89 -16.09
N ASP A 17 6.99 12.89 -16.96
CA ASP A 17 6.20 12.88 -18.20
C ASP A 17 4.74 12.54 -17.93
N VAL A 18 4.48 11.66 -16.97
CA VAL A 18 3.13 11.37 -16.50
C VAL A 18 2.45 12.61 -15.93
N LEU A 19 3.14 13.36 -15.06
CA LEU A 19 2.60 14.58 -14.47
C LEU A 19 2.23 15.63 -15.53
N LYS A 20 3.05 15.80 -16.56
CA LYS A 20 2.75 16.69 -17.69
C LYS A 20 1.55 16.22 -18.51
N LEU A 21 1.43 14.90 -18.72
CA LEU A 21 0.33 14.30 -19.48
C LEU A 21 -1.02 14.52 -18.78
N ILE A 22 -1.05 14.38 -17.47
CA ILE A 22 -2.31 14.42 -16.69
C ILE A 22 -2.71 15.83 -16.27
N LYS A 23 -1.78 16.78 -16.22
CA LYS A 23 -2.06 18.18 -15.82
C LYS A 23 -3.19 18.83 -16.62
N PRO A 24 -3.26 18.72 -17.96
CA PRO A 24 -4.34 19.29 -18.75
C PRO A 24 -5.72 18.69 -18.47
N LEU A 25 -5.76 17.49 -17.82
CA LEU A 25 -7.00 16.82 -17.44
C LEU A 25 -7.62 17.38 -16.15
N GLY A 26 -6.97 18.36 -15.52
CA GLY A 26 -7.44 18.99 -14.29
C GLY A 26 -7.26 18.13 -13.02
N LEU A 27 -6.41 17.10 -13.08
CA LEU A 27 -6.09 16.26 -11.92
C LEU A 27 -5.22 17.03 -10.91
N GLN A 28 -5.53 16.87 -9.63
CA GLN A 28 -4.95 17.65 -8.53
C GLN A 28 -4.23 16.79 -7.50
N ALA A 29 -4.32 15.47 -7.61
CA ALA A 29 -3.72 14.54 -6.65
C ALA A 29 -3.16 13.30 -7.36
N ILE A 30 -2.12 12.72 -6.77
CA ILE A 30 -1.53 11.47 -7.21
C ILE A 30 -1.40 10.51 -6.02
N GLU A 31 -1.76 9.26 -6.25
CA GLU A 31 -1.43 8.13 -5.41
C GLU A 31 -0.23 7.39 -6.03
N LEU A 32 0.80 7.12 -5.24
CA LEU A 32 2.05 6.52 -5.72
C LEU A 32 2.14 5.04 -5.34
N GLY A 33 2.40 4.18 -6.33
CA GLY A 33 2.74 2.78 -6.09
C GLY A 33 4.11 2.63 -5.43
N CYS A 34 4.17 1.87 -4.34
CA CYS A 34 5.32 1.74 -3.45
C CYS A 34 5.88 0.32 -3.33
N GLY A 35 5.38 -0.62 -4.10
CA GLY A 35 5.81 -2.02 -4.06
C GLY A 35 4.69 -3.00 -3.73
N ASN A 36 5.02 -4.27 -3.57
CA ASN A 36 4.11 -5.40 -3.57
C ASN A 36 3.44 -5.55 -4.96
N TYR A 37 2.09 -5.57 -5.04
CA TYR A 37 1.41 -5.68 -6.34
C TYR A 37 1.54 -4.41 -7.19
N PRO A 38 1.37 -3.18 -6.66
CA PRO A 38 1.69 -2.00 -7.45
C PRO A 38 3.20 -1.85 -7.60
N PRO A 39 3.73 -1.70 -8.84
CA PRO A 39 5.16 -1.48 -9.02
C PRO A 39 5.59 -0.13 -8.41
N ASP A 40 6.80 -0.08 -7.88
CA ASP A 40 7.41 1.10 -7.25
C ASP A 40 8.14 2.02 -8.24
N VAL A 41 7.75 2.00 -9.52
CA VAL A 41 8.46 2.70 -10.61
C VAL A 41 8.62 4.19 -10.32
N HIS A 42 7.58 4.82 -9.78
CA HIS A 42 7.55 6.25 -9.49
C HIS A 42 7.90 6.61 -8.05
N CYS A 43 8.03 5.61 -7.16
CA CYS A 43 8.28 5.81 -5.75
C CYS A 43 9.19 4.70 -5.20
N LYS A 44 10.49 4.84 -5.41
CA LYS A 44 11.50 3.89 -4.93
C LYS A 44 11.65 4.01 -3.41
N VAL A 45 10.82 3.27 -2.66
CA VAL A 45 10.65 3.42 -1.21
C VAL A 45 11.98 3.39 -0.47
N ASN A 46 12.81 2.37 -0.69
CA ASN A 46 14.07 2.22 0.04
C ASN A 46 15.04 3.38 -0.25
N GLU A 47 15.16 3.79 -1.51
CA GLU A 47 16.00 4.93 -1.88
C GLU A 47 15.50 6.25 -1.27
N LEU A 48 14.18 6.41 -1.21
CA LEU A 48 13.56 7.61 -0.64
C LEU A 48 13.67 7.64 0.88
N LEU A 49 13.62 6.49 1.57
CA LEU A 49 13.85 6.42 3.01
C LEU A 49 15.26 6.86 3.39
N GLU A 50 16.26 6.48 2.59
CA GLU A 50 17.67 6.79 2.84
C GLU A 50 18.06 8.23 2.46
N SER A 51 17.31 8.87 1.56
CA SER A 51 17.73 10.14 0.94
C SER A 51 16.69 11.26 1.09
N LYS A 52 16.92 12.17 2.04
CA LYS A 52 16.09 13.38 2.16
C LYS A 52 16.11 14.23 0.87
N PRO A 53 17.27 14.46 0.18
CA PRO A 53 17.26 15.18 -1.09
C PRO A 53 16.34 14.58 -2.15
N LYS A 54 16.32 13.24 -2.32
CA LYS A 54 15.41 12.57 -3.26
C LYS A 54 13.94 12.75 -2.87
N ARG A 55 13.62 12.73 -1.57
CA ARG A 55 12.25 13.03 -1.11
C ARG A 55 11.84 14.46 -1.41
N ASP A 56 12.74 15.41 -1.19
CA ASP A 56 12.48 16.82 -1.47
C ASP A 56 12.30 17.05 -2.98
N GLU A 57 13.09 16.39 -3.82
CA GLU A 57 12.95 16.41 -5.28
C GLU A 57 11.60 15.85 -5.74
N LEU A 58 11.19 14.68 -5.24
CA LEU A 58 9.89 14.07 -5.54
C LEU A 58 8.73 15.01 -5.17
N LYS A 59 8.77 15.58 -3.97
CA LYS A 59 7.76 16.54 -3.50
C LYS A 59 7.73 17.80 -4.37
N ALA A 60 8.89 18.34 -4.70
CA ALA A 60 9.01 19.54 -5.53
C ALA A 60 8.47 19.30 -6.95
N MET A 61 8.79 18.15 -7.56
CA MET A 61 8.31 17.75 -8.87
C MET A 61 6.77 17.70 -8.92
N ILE A 62 6.13 17.01 -7.97
CA ILE A 62 4.66 16.87 -7.91
C ILE A 62 4.00 18.22 -7.61
N LYS A 63 4.53 18.97 -6.62
CA LYS A 63 4.02 20.29 -6.28
C LYS A 63 4.20 21.30 -7.40
N GLY A 64 5.28 21.23 -8.15
CA GLY A 64 5.55 22.11 -9.29
C GLY A 64 4.51 21.99 -10.41
N GLU A 65 3.86 20.83 -10.52
CA GLU A 65 2.73 20.62 -11.44
C GLU A 65 1.35 20.95 -10.81
N GLY A 66 1.34 21.51 -9.59
CA GLY A 66 0.12 21.91 -8.89
C GLY A 66 -0.61 20.75 -8.21
N MET A 67 0.04 19.61 -8.01
CA MET A 67 -0.57 18.41 -7.43
C MET A 67 -0.09 18.14 -6.01
N ILE A 68 -0.83 17.29 -5.29
CA ILE A 68 -0.43 16.74 -4.00
C ILE A 68 -0.27 15.23 -4.10
N ILE A 69 0.54 14.64 -3.21
CA ILE A 69 0.50 13.19 -2.96
C ILE A 69 -0.67 12.93 -2.02
N SER A 70 -1.70 12.21 -2.50
CA SER A 70 -2.89 11.87 -1.71
C SER A 70 -2.69 10.66 -0.82
N ALA A 71 -2.00 9.65 -1.33
CA ALA A 71 -1.72 8.40 -0.64
C ALA A 71 -0.48 7.72 -1.23
N LEU A 72 0.08 6.77 -0.48
CA LEU A 72 1.02 5.76 -0.96
C LEU A 72 0.32 4.40 -0.99
N SER A 73 0.55 3.59 -2.03
CA SER A 73 -0.07 2.27 -2.20
C SER A 73 0.94 1.16 -2.15
N CYS A 74 0.72 0.18 -1.28
CA CYS A 74 1.57 -1.01 -1.17
C CYS A 74 0.77 -2.32 -1.14
N HIS A 75 -0.35 -2.36 -1.88
CA HIS A 75 -1.24 -3.50 -1.93
C HIS A 75 -0.50 -4.83 -2.02
N GLY A 76 -0.70 -5.70 -1.03
CA GLY A 76 -0.01 -6.98 -0.93
C GLY A 76 -0.80 -8.01 -0.14
N ASN A 77 -0.22 -9.18 0.08
CA ASN A 77 -0.78 -10.16 1.00
C ASN A 77 0.14 -10.37 2.20
N CYS A 78 0.02 -9.49 3.19
CA CYS A 78 0.77 -9.54 4.44
C CYS A 78 0.41 -10.75 5.33
N LEU A 79 -0.67 -11.45 5.00
CA LEU A 79 -1.17 -12.63 5.72
C LEU A 79 -1.03 -13.93 4.91
N HIS A 80 -0.23 -13.90 3.84
CA HIS A 80 -0.02 -15.09 3.01
C HIS A 80 0.50 -16.27 3.84
N PRO A 81 -0.01 -17.51 3.63
CA PRO A 81 0.45 -18.69 4.35
C PRO A 81 1.95 -19.00 4.16
N ASP A 82 2.51 -18.70 2.99
CA ASP A 82 3.96 -18.68 2.81
C ASP A 82 4.57 -17.52 3.61
N GLU A 83 5.24 -17.86 4.71
CA GLU A 83 5.84 -16.88 5.63
C GLU A 83 6.88 -15.98 4.97
N ALA A 84 7.68 -16.49 4.03
CA ALA A 84 8.71 -15.69 3.37
C ALA A 84 8.06 -14.63 2.49
N PHE A 85 7.00 -15.00 1.79
CA PHE A 85 6.20 -14.08 0.99
C PHE A 85 5.49 -13.05 1.88
N ALA A 86 4.85 -13.48 2.97
CA ALA A 86 4.19 -12.59 3.92
C ALA A 86 5.18 -11.58 4.51
N LYS A 87 6.33 -12.02 5.01
CA LYS A 87 7.38 -11.16 5.59
C LYS A 87 7.88 -10.12 4.59
N LYS A 88 8.04 -10.49 3.32
CA LYS A 88 8.42 -9.55 2.26
C LYS A 88 7.35 -8.46 2.09
N ASN A 89 6.07 -8.85 2.05
CA ASN A 89 4.97 -7.88 1.91
C ASN A 89 4.86 -6.97 3.13
N GLN A 90 5.01 -7.52 4.34
CA GLN A 90 5.03 -6.78 5.60
C GLN A 90 6.17 -5.75 5.65
N GLN A 91 7.35 -6.11 5.13
CA GLN A 91 8.49 -5.18 5.08
C GLN A 91 8.20 -3.99 4.15
N VAL A 92 7.62 -4.26 2.97
CA VAL A 92 7.21 -3.19 2.04
C VAL A 92 6.16 -2.28 2.68
N GLN A 93 5.16 -2.84 3.37
CA GLN A 93 4.14 -2.07 4.10
C GLN A 93 4.77 -1.19 5.18
N THR A 94 5.64 -1.77 6.03
CA THR A 94 6.36 -1.03 7.09
C THR A 94 7.16 0.13 6.50
N ASN A 95 7.94 -0.14 5.47
CA ASN A 95 8.75 0.89 4.81
C ASN A 95 7.88 1.98 4.17
N THR A 96 6.72 1.62 3.62
CA THR A 96 5.77 2.59 3.03
C THR A 96 5.17 3.50 4.09
N VAL A 97 4.83 2.99 5.28
CA VAL A 97 4.35 3.81 6.40
C VAL A 97 5.43 4.80 6.86
N LEU A 98 6.68 4.34 7.03
CA LEU A 98 7.80 5.20 7.40
C LEU A 98 8.06 6.29 6.34
N LEU A 99 7.95 5.93 5.05
CA LEU A 99 8.10 6.90 3.98
C LEU A 99 6.94 7.91 3.96
N ALA A 100 5.72 7.46 4.22
CA ALA A 100 4.54 8.34 4.30
C ALA A 100 4.73 9.41 5.39
N GLU A 101 5.21 9.03 6.58
CA GLU A 101 5.58 9.97 7.64
C GLU A 101 6.59 11.01 7.15
N GLN A 102 7.70 10.56 6.51
CA GLN A 102 8.78 11.46 6.05
C GLN A 102 8.34 12.38 4.90
N LEU A 103 7.40 11.94 4.07
CA LEU A 103 6.82 12.75 3.00
C LEU A 103 5.70 13.68 3.51
N GLY A 104 5.16 13.43 4.70
CA GLY A 104 3.99 14.12 5.24
C GLY A 104 2.66 13.65 4.62
N VAL A 105 2.65 12.45 4.03
CA VAL A 105 1.46 11.79 3.48
C VAL A 105 0.72 11.09 4.62
N LYS A 106 -0.61 11.24 4.66
CA LYS A 106 -1.42 10.78 5.80
C LYS A 106 -2.10 9.44 5.58
N VAL A 107 -2.05 8.90 4.37
CA VAL A 107 -2.76 7.68 4.00
C VAL A 107 -1.83 6.71 3.29
N VAL A 108 -1.85 5.47 3.73
CA VAL A 108 -1.27 4.32 3.03
C VAL A 108 -2.40 3.37 2.68
N CYS A 109 -2.53 3.05 1.38
CA CYS A 109 -3.51 2.09 0.88
C CYS A 109 -2.90 0.70 0.80
N ASP A 110 -3.58 -0.29 1.38
CA ASP A 110 -3.16 -1.69 1.35
C ASP A 110 -4.36 -2.63 1.24
N PHE A 111 -4.11 -3.92 1.04
CA PHE A 111 -5.12 -4.95 1.12
C PHE A 111 -5.12 -5.59 2.51
N SER A 112 -6.30 -6.02 2.97
CA SER A 112 -6.44 -6.75 4.24
C SER A 112 -5.58 -8.01 4.30
N GLY A 113 -5.23 -8.55 3.15
CA GLY A 113 -4.57 -9.84 3.01
C GLY A 113 -5.56 -11.01 3.07
N CYS A 114 -5.08 -12.18 2.67
CA CYS A 114 -5.85 -13.41 2.70
C CYS A 114 -4.98 -14.52 3.29
N PRO A 115 -5.32 -15.03 4.49
CA PRO A 115 -4.67 -16.20 5.08
C PRO A 115 -5.04 -17.51 4.38
N GLY A 116 -4.51 -18.63 4.88
CA GLY A 116 -4.98 -19.96 4.53
C GLY A 116 -6.32 -20.31 5.17
N ALA A 117 -6.76 -21.55 5.00
CA ALA A 117 -7.93 -22.11 5.70
C ALA A 117 -7.60 -22.49 7.16
N ASP A 118 -6.31 -22.78 7.43
CA ASP A 118 -5.76 -23.25 8.71
C ASP A 118 -4.25 -22.92 8.80
N ASP A 119 -3.61 -23.36 9.87
CA ASP A 119 -2.16 -23.17 10.10
C ASP A 119 -1.26 -24.05 9.22
N GLU A 120 -1.79 -25.08 8.57
CA GLU A 120 -1.05 -25.99 7.68
C GLU A 120 -1.16 -25.56 6.20
N SER A 121 -1.99 -24.59 5.90
CA SER A 121 -2.20 -24.08 4.55
C SER A 121 -0.93 -23.48 3.95
N THR A 122 -0.66 -23.79 2.69
CA THR A 122 0.45 -23.21 1.91
C THR A 122 0.02 -22.17 0.88
N LYS A 123 -1.30 -22.01 0.71
CA LYS A 123 -1.92 -21.06 -0.26
C LYS A 123 -3.06 -20.30 0.41
N PRO A 124 -3.32 -19.06 0.00
CA PRO A 124 -4.47 -18.31 0.47
C PRO A 124 -5.78 -19.04 0.18
N ASN A 125 -6.72 -18.97 1.11
CA ASN A 125 -8.08 -19.46 0.93
C ASN A 125 -9.06 -18.29 0.88
N TRP A 126 -9.55 -18.00 -0.32
CA TRP A 126 -10.51 -16.92 -0.54
C TRP A 126 -11.93 -17.41 -0.27
N VAL A 127 -12.48 -17.05 0.89
CA VAL A 127 -13.88 -17.33 1.21
C VAL A 127 -14.75 -16.34 0.44
N THR A 128 -15.41 -16.84 -0.61
CA THR A 128 -16.16 -16.01 -1.57
C THR A 128 -17.67 -16.06 -1.39
N CYS A 129 -18.20 -16.97 -0.56
CA CYS A 129 -19.63 -17.12 -0.29
C CYS A 129 -19.87 -17.71 1.11
N ALA A 130 -21.12 -17.59 1.59
CA ALA A 130 -21.52 -18.04 2.91
C ALA A 130 -22.05 -19.50 2.93
N TRP A 131 -22.01 -20.20 1.81
CA TRP A 131 -22.50 -21.56 1.69
C TRP A 131 -21.55 -22.41 0.85
N PRO A 132 -21.18 -23.65 1.24
CA PRO A 132 -21.59 -24.38 2.46
C PRO A 132 -21.11 -23.75 3.78
N PRO A 133 -21.68 -24.12 4.95
CA PRO A 133 -21.38 -23.51 6.26
C PRO A 133 -19.89 -23.55 6.67
N ASP A 134 -19.13 -24.54 6.22
CA ASP A 134 -17.67 -24.66 6.47
C ASP A 134 -16.89 -23.47 5.95
N TYR A 135 -17.37 -22.75 4.94
CA TYR A 135 -16.77 -21.48 4.51
C TYR A 135 -16.81 -20.40 5.61
N LEU A 136 -17.88 -20.36 6.39
CA LEU A 136 -18.00 -19.41 7.50
C LEU A 136 -17.06 -19.75 8.65
N GLU A 137 -16.82 -21.04 8.93
CA GLU A 137 -15.88 -21.50 9.93
C GLU A 137 -14.44 -21.09 9.57
N ILE A 138 -14.07 -21.26 8.28
CA ILE A 138 -12.78 -20.79 7.75
C ILE A 138 -12.67 -19.27 7.88
N LEU A 139 -13.72 -18.53 7.51
CA LEU A 139 -13.71 -17.07 7.58
C LEU A 139 -13.54 -16.57 9.02
N GLU A 140 -14.26 -17.16 9.98
CA GLU A 140 -14.15 -16.83 11.40
C GLU A 140 -12.73 -17.07 11.89
N TRP A 141 -12.14 -18.24 11.59
CA TRP A 141 -10.76 -18.55 11.93
C TRP A 141 -9.78 -17.55 11.33
N GLN A 142 -9.93 -17.21 10.04
CA GLN A 142 -9.08 -16.22 9.36
C GLN A 142 -9.11 -14.88 10.09
N TRP A 143 -10.31 -14.39 10.42
CA TRP A 143 -10.47 -13.10 11.08
C TRP A 143 -9.91 -13.11 12.50
N GLU A 144 -10.31 -14.08 13.32
CA GLU A 144 -9.94 -14.12 14.72
C GLU A 144 -8.46 -14.44 14.94
N LYS A 145 -7.89 -15.35 14.16
CA LYS A 145 -6.53 -15.86 14.39
C LYS A 145 -5.46 -15.12 13.60
N LYS A 146 -5.80 -14.51 12.47
CA LYS A 146 -4.82 -13.89 11.57
C LYS A 146 -5.09 -12.39 11.34
N VAL A 147 -6.28 -12.03 10.87
CA VAL A 147 -6.57 -10.66 10.38
C VAL A 147 -6.60 -9.67 11.55
N ILE A 148 -7.43 -9.90 12.56
CA ILE A 148 -7.60 -8.98 13.69
C ILE A 148 -6.29 -8.77 14.47
N PRO A 149 -5.53 -9.80 14.84
CA PRO A 149 -4.27 -9.62 15.55
C PRO A 149 -3.24 -8.84 14.74
N TYR A 150 -3.10 -9.15 13.45
CA TYR A 150 -2.17 -8.46 12.57
C TYR A 150 -2.51 -6.97 12.43
N TRP A 151 -3.75 -6.68 12.05
CA TRP A 151 -4.17 -5.30 11.77
C TRP A 151 -4.27 -4.43 13.02
N THR A 152 -4.56 -5.02 14.18
CA THR A 152 -4.48 -4.30 15.45
C THR A 152 -3.07 -3.74 15.70
N ASN A 153 -2.04 -4.54 15.43
CA ASN A 153 -0.65 -4.12 15.57
C ASN A 153 -0.25 -3.11 14.48
N GLN A 154 -0.64 -3.35 13.23
CA GLN A 154 -0.30 -2.46 12.13
C GLN A 154 -1.00 -1.10 12.21
N ALA A 155 -2.26 -1.07 12.62
CA ALA A 155 -2.98 0.18 12.85
C ALA A 155 -2.35 1.02 13.97
N LYS A 156 -1.90 0.37 15.05
CA LYS A 156 -1.15 1.05 16.11
C LYS A 156 0.18 1.61 15.58
N PHE A 157 0.97 0.79 14.89
CA PHE A 157 2.23 1.23 14.28
C PHE A 157 2.01 2.44 13.36
N ALA A 158 1.07 2.36 12.43
CA ALA A 158 0.79 3.47 11.53
C ALA A 158 0.35 4.74 12.27
N LYS A 159 -0.49 4.60 13.31
CA LYS A 159 -0.93 5.71 14.16
C LYS A 159 0.25 6.37 14.88
N ASP A 160 1.20 5.60 15.40
CA ASP A 160 2.38 6.13 16.08
C ASP A 160 3.26 6.98 15.14
N HIS A 161 3.19 6.71 13.81
CA HIS A 161 3.82 7.49 12.74
C HIS A 161 2.89 8.57 12.12
N GLY A 162 1.72 8.79 12.68
CA GLY A 162 0.75 9.79 12.19
C GLY A 162 0.16 9.49 10.82
N VAL A 163 0.09 8.21 10.46
CA VAL A 163 -0.42 7.67 9.18
C VAL A 163 -1.65 6.80 9.44
N ASN A 164 -2.63 6.85 8.54
CA ASN A 164 -3.77 5.95 8.51
C ASN A 164 -3.56 4.91 7.42
N ILE A 165 -3.90 3.65 7.69
CA ILE A 165 -4.00 2.61 6.67
C ILE A 165 -5.46 2.54 6.20
N ALA A 166 -5.66 2.50 4.89
CA ALA A 166 -6.97 2.46 4.23
C ALA A 166 -7.07 1.25 3.29
#